data_f1ed35f14bdd16e8fc10bdb2b37cc331
#
_entry.id   f1ed35f14bdd16e8fc10bdb2b37cc331
#
_cell.length_a   1.000
_cell.length_b   1.000
_cell.length_c   1.000
_cell.angle_alpha   90.00
_cell.angle_beta   90.00
_cell.angle_gamma   90.00
#
_symmetry.space_group_name_H-M   'P 1'
#
loop_
_entity.id
_entity.type
_entity.pdbx_description
1 polymer ?
#
loop_
_entity_poly.entity_id
_entity_poly.type
_entity_poly.pdbx_seq_one_letter_code
_entity_poly.pdbx_strand_id
1 'polypeptide(L)'
;ERYGFVHTASAIDILTDHGFYPVRAVQKPSRKGQNVAFNDHMITFNAPSAFDGDGERGELILYNSHNARSSLRIFCGVFRFVCSNGLISGQGFEAKLRHSKLTAASFDHLVSDQAENLPDMLENIDAMKRREISPQAALQFAQDATALRWKSDPTDPNLGHEYTGELRGSYATTATVLDVLAAQRYEDKGADVWRILNRAQESLIRGGARINSYTARNPNGRNRSARPIASLAETVKVNRKLWDLADALA
;
A
#
# COMPACT_ATOMS: atom_id res chain seq x y z
N GLU A 1 -20.18 -12.38 27.18
CA GLU A 1 -19.95 -11.33 26.15
C GLU A 1 -18.94 -11.84 25.15
N ARG A 2 -19.31 -11.84 23.86
CA ARG A 2 -18.44 -12.37 22.77
C ARG A 2 -17.60 -11.28 22.09
N TYR A 3 -17.68 -10.03 22.53
CA TYR A 3 -17.01 -8.89 21.91
C TYR A 3 -16.00 -8.28 22.88
N GLY A 4 -14.72 -8.47 22.64
CA GLY A 4 -13.63 -7.77 23.31
C GLY A 4 -13.48 -6.38 22.72
N PHE A 5 -13.44 -5.37 23.55
CA PHE A 5 -13.29 -3.99 23.13
C PHE A 5 -11.98 -3.42 23.67
N VAL A 6 -11.11 -3.01 22.76
CA VAL A 6 -9.95 -2.16 23.12
C VAL A 6 -10.29 -0.74 22.71
N HIS A 7 -10.37 0.14 23.67
CA HIS A 7 -10.53 1.57 23.42
C HIS A 7 -9.35 2.07 22.58
N THR A 8 -9.62 2.91 21.60
CA THR A 8 -8.56 3.50 20.79
C THR A 8 -7.54 4.26 21.65
N ALA A 9 -7.99 4.91 22.72
CA ALA A 9 -7.08 5.55 23.69
C ALA A 9 -6.11 4.54 24.32
N SER A 10 -6.61 3.41 24.83
CA SER A 10 -5.76 2.35 25.41
C SER A 10 -4.79 1.75 24.38
N ALA A 11 -5.22 1.63 23.12
CA ALA A 11 -4.32 1.20 22.05
C ALA A 11 -3.22 2.24 21.77
N ILE A 12 -3.52 3.53 21.87
CA ILE A 12 -2.53 4.61 21.75
C ILE A 12 -1.54 4.55 22.91
N ASP A 13 -2.02 4.36 24.15
CA ASP A 13 -1.17 4.25 25.33
C ASP A 13 -0.18 3.09 25.19
N ILE A 14 -0.65 1.89 24.84
CA ILE A 14 0.19 0.73 24.62
C ILE A 14 1.25 1.00 23.53
N LEU A 15 0.85 1.58 22.40
CA LEU A 15 1.79 1.91 21.32
C LEU A 15 2.83 2.94 21.77
N THR A 16 2.43 3.89 22.60
CA THR A 16 3.34 4.92 23.16
C THR A 16 4.33 4.30 24.13
N ASP A 17 3.90 3.34 24.94
CA ASP A 17 4.79 2.59 25.86
C ASP A 17 5.85 1.79 25.09
N HIS A 18 5.55 1.34 23.87
CA HIS A 18 6.53 0.74 22.94
C HIS A 18 7.34 1.78 22.14
N GLY A 19 7.20 3.07 22.44
CA GLY A 19 7.95 4.15 21.80
C GLY A 19 7.40 4.61 20.45
N PHE A 20 6.20 4.20 20.08
CA PHE A 20 5.52 4.68 18.88
C PHE A 20 4.71 5.93 19.18
N TYR A 21 4.95 7.02 18.47
CA TYR A 21 4.29 8.30 18.71
C TYR A 21 3.25 8.63 17.65
N PRO A 22 2.00 8.95 18.00
CA PRO A 22 0.95 9.27 17.04
C PRO A 22 1.26 10.58 16.32
N VAL A 23 1.21 10.56 14.99
CA VAL A 23 1.52 11.73 14.13
C VAL A 23 0.37 12.14 13.24
N ARG A 24 -0.55 11.23 12.97
CA ARG A 24 -1.68 11.52 12.09
C ARG A 24 -2.88 10.65 12.45
N ALA A 25 -4.06 11.25 12.40
CA ALA A 25 -5.32 10.52 12.52
C ALA A 25 -6.24 10.88 11.35
N VAL A 26 -6.89 9.87 10.79
CA VAL A 26 -7.89 10.01 9.73
C VAL A 26 -9.11 9.19 10.11
N GLN A 27 -10.27 9.79 10.02
CA GLN A 27 -11.55 9.13 10.28
C GLN A 27 -12.46 9.22 9.06
N LYS A 28 -13.15 8.13 8.77
CA LYS A 28 -14.12 8.10 7.67
C LYS A 28 -15.30 9.01 7.99
N PRO A 29 -15.70 9.89 7.06
CA PRO A 29 -16.83 10.78 7.27
C PRO A 29 -18.13 9.98 7.49
N SER A 30 -19.00 10.47 8.35
CA SER A 30 -20.33 9.89 8.58
C SER A 30 -21.28 10.20 7.45
N ARG A 31 -22.13 9.25 7.12
CA ARG A 31 -23.36 9.53 6.38
C ARG A 31 -24.40 10.12 7.36
N LYS A 32 -25.32 10.93 6.82
CA LYS A 32 -26.37 11.58 7.63
C LYS A 32 -27.07 10.57 8.54
N GLY A 33 -27.09 10.86 9.85
CA GLY A 33 -27.72 10.00 10.89
C GLY A 33 -26.83 8.90 11.49
N GLN A 34 -25.55 8.79 11.13
CA GLN A 34 -24.62 7.85 11.75
C GLN A 34 -23.73 8.54 12.79
N ASN A 35 -23.47 7.86 13.91
CA ASN A 35 -22.55 8.37 14.93
C ASN A 35 -21.10 8.26 14.45
N VAL A 36 -20.42 9.39 14.33
CA VAL A 36 -19.03 9.49 13.87
C VAL A 36 -18.08 8.67 14.75
N ALA A 37 -18.34 8.61 16.07
CA ALA A 37 -17.47 7.92 17.04
C ALA A 37 -17.26 6.42 16.75
N PHE A 38 -18.16 5.79 16.00
CA PHE A 38 -18.06 4.37 15.66
C PHE A 38 -17.46 4.09 14.27
N ASN A 39 -17.16 5.14 13.51
CA ASN A 39 -16.64 4.96 12.16
C ASN A 39 -15.21 4.41 12.12
N ASP A 40 -14.89 3.82 10.99
CA ASP A 40 -13.53 3.38 10.68
C ASP A 40 -12.56 4.57 10.83
N HIS A 41 -11.49 4.35 11.54
CA HIS A 41 -10.44 5.33 11.73
C HIS A 41 -9.07 4.69 11.63
N MET A 42 -8.10 5.50 11.27
CA MET A 42 -6.72 5.11 11.09
C MET A 42 -5.83 6.12 11.80
N ILE A 43 -4.87 5.64 12.57
CA ILE A 43 -3.89 6.47 13.24
C ILE A 43 -2.51 5.98 12.80
N THR A 44 -1.68 6.90 12.34
CA THR A 44 -0.29 6.65 11.99
C THR A 44 0.59 7.06 13.16
N PHE A 45 1.54 6.20 13.49
CA PHE A 45 2.55 6.40 14.52
C PHE A 45 3.93 6.34 13.89
N ASN A 46 4.82 7.22 14.30
CA ASN A 46 6.24 7.06 14.02
C ASN A 46 6.83 6.02 14.97
N ALA A 47 7.67 5.16 14.44
CA ALA A 47 8.51 4.29 15.24
C ALA A 47 9.59 5.09 16.00
N PRO A 48 10.22 4.51 17.04
CA PRO A 48 11.41 5.10 17.66
C PRO A 48 12.46 5.46 16.61
N SER A 49 13.23 6.52 16.86
CA SER A 49 14.26 7.02 15.94
C SER A 49 15.36 6.00 15.57
N ALA A 50 15.52 4.95 16.37
CA ALA A 50 16.38 3.82 16.05
C ALA A 50 15.98 3.08 14.76
N PHE A 51 14.77 3.31 14.27
CA PHE A 51 14.24 2.74 13.05
C PHE A 51 14.10 3.76 11.92
N ASP A 52 14.81 4.88 11.99
CA ASP A 52 14.90 5.85 10.91
C ASP A 52 16.09 5.46 10.00
N GLY A 53 15.79 5.27 8.70
CA GLY A 53 16.79 5.08 7.65
C GLY A 53 17.13 6.39 6.93
N ASP A 54 17.94 6.31 5.89
CA ASP A 54 18.29 7.45 5.04
C ASP A 54 17.08 7.88 4.17
N GLY A 55 16.26 8.77 4.73
CA GLY A 55 15.03 9.28 4.12
C GLY A 55 13.80 8.38 4.26
N GLU A 56 13.91 7.27 4.96
CA GLU A 56 12.82 6.39 5.34
C GLU A 56 12.61 6.41 6.86
N ARG A 57 11.37 6.22 7.26
CA ARG A 57 11.00 6.10 8.67
C ARG A 57 10.14 4.86 8.90
N GLY A 58 10.44 4.15 9.99
CA GLY A 58 9.55 3.13 10.51
C GLY A 58 8.25 3.76 10.98
N GLU A 59 7.12 3.25 10.52
CA GLU A 59 5.80 3.69 10.96
C GLU A 59 4.94 2.49 11.31
N LEU A 60 4.00 2.73 12.22
CA LEU A 60 2.93 1.80 12.52
C LEU A 60 1.60 2.46 12.22
N ILE A 61 0.71 1.74 11.56
CA ILE A 61 -0.64 2.22 11.27
C ILE A 61 -1.63 1.34 12.02
N LEU A 62 -2.36 1.94 12.93
CA LEU A 62 -3.49 1.36 13.61
C LEU A 62 -4.76 1.66 12.82
N TYR A 63 -5.45 0.62 12.36
CA TYR A 63 -6.78 0.72 11.78
C TYR A 63 -7.79 0.05 12.71
N ASN A 64 -8.80 0.78 13.14
CA ASN A 64 -9.84 0.29 14.03
C ASN A 64 -11.22 0.78 13.63
N SER A 65 -12.25 0.08 14.13
CA SER A 65 -13.64 0.40 13.91
C SER A 65 -14.46 -0.09 15.10
N HIS A 66 -15.34 0.74 15.63
CA HIS A 66 -16.20 0.38 16.74
C HIS A 66 -17.63 -0.03 16.30
N ASN A 67 -17.85 -0.20 15.01
CA ASN A 67 -19.14 -0.59 14.41
C ASN A 67 -19.27 -2.08 14.13
N ALA A 68 -18.34 -2.90 14.62
CA ALA A 68 -18.25 -4.36 14.43
C ALA A 68 -18.11 -4.82 12.94
N ARG A 69 -17.82 -3.90 12.01
CA ARG A 69 -17.69 -4.21 10.59
C ARG A 69 -16.27 -4.59 10.18
N SER A 70 -15.28 -4.20 10.97
CA SER A 70 -13.88 -4.52 10.69
C SER A 70 -13.14 -4.90 11.97
N SER A 71 -12.17 -5.80 11.82
CA SER A 71 -11.25 -6.17 12.89
C SER A 71 -10.26 -5.02 13.13
N LEU A 72 -9.70 -4.96 14.34
CA LEU A 72 -8.52 -4.16 14.60
C LEU A 72 -7.36 -4.71 13.77
N ARG A 73 -6.63 -3.83 13.10
CA ARG A 73 -5.47 -4.19 12.29
C ARG A 73 -4.32 -3.25 12.62
N ILE A 74 -3.13 -3.82 12.65
CA ILE A 74 -1.90 -3.08 12.69
C ILE A 74 -1.14 -3.37 11.40
N PHE A 75 -0.59 -2.31 10.83
CA PHE A 75 0.36 -2.39 9.74
C PHE A 75 1.64 -1.76 10.25
N CYS A 76 2.67 -2.55 10.40
CA CYS A 76 4.00 -2.07 10.75
C CYS A 76 4.86 -2.12 9.50
N GLY A 77 5.61 -1.05 9.23
CA GLY A 77 6.42 -0.99 8.03
C GLY A 77 7.30 0.24 7.96
N VAL A 78 8.06 0.32 6.88
CA VAL A 78 8.86 1.49 6.55
C VAL A 78 8.12 2.27 5.48
N PHE A 79 7.83 3.53 5.77
CA PHE A 79 7.08 4.41 4.88
C PHE A 79 7.92 5.61 4.49
N ARG A 80 7.83 5.99 3.24
CA ARG A 80 8.47 7.19 2.73
C ARG A 80 7.65 8.43 3.04
N PHE A 81 8.28 9.46 3.59
CA PHE A 81 7.66 10.75 3.96
C PHE A 81 6.91 11.49 2.85
N VAL A 82 6.98 11.04 1.63
CA VAL A 82 6.59 11.81 0.46
C VAL A 82 5.08 11.79 0.19
N CYS A 83 4.28 11.06 0.96
CA CYS A 83 2.84 10.92 0.71
C CYS A 83 1.97 11.69 1.71
N SER A 84 1.65 12.94 1.41
CA SER A 84 0.67 13.75 2.17
C SER A 84 -0.76 13.16 2.24
N ASN A 85 -1.07 12.14 1.45
CA ASN A 85 -2.43 11.62 1.27
C ASN A 85 -2.75 10.34 2.06
N GLY A 86 -1.90 9.93 3.01
CA GLY A 86 -2.17 8.76 3.86
C GLY A 86 -2.15 7.43 3.12
N LEU A 87 -1.49 7.36 1.98
CA LEU A 87 -1.26 6.12 1.27
C LEU A 87 -0.12 5.37 1.95
N ILE A 88 -0.37 4.13 2.28
CA ILE A 88 0.62 3.19 2.78
C ILE A 88 1.49 2.80 1.58
N SER A 89 2.67 3.40 1.51
CA SER A 89 3.70 3.04 0.53
C SER A 89 4.89 2.51 1.31
N GLY A 90 5.17 1.23 1.23
CA GLY A 90 6.26 0.59 1.96
C GLY A 90 5.95 -0.86 2.27
N GLN A 91 6.95 -1.60 2.71
CA GLN A 91 6.75 -2.93 3.28
C GLN A 91 6.07 -2.79 4.63
N GLY A 92 5.04 -3.58 4.85
CA GLY A 92 4.41 -3.66 6.13
C GLY A 92 3.88 -5.05 6.38
N PHE A 93 4.05 -5.51 7.61
CA PHE A 93 3.36 -6.68 8.10
C PHE A 93 1.97 -6.28 8.58
N GLU A 94 0.96 -6.99 8.13
CA GLU A 94 -0.39 -6.84 8.63
C GLU A 94 -0.62 -7.86 9.75
N ALA A 95 -0.94 -7.38 10.93
CA ALA A 95 -1.48 -8.21 11.98
C ALA A 95 -2.95 -7.85 12.23
N LYS A 96 -3.78 -8.87 12.41
CA LYS A 96 -5.22 -8.74 12.52
C LYS A 96 -5.74 -9.42 13.78
N LEU A 97 -6.38 -8.65 14.65
CA LEU A 97 -7.06 -9.17 15.83
C LEU A 97 -8.58 -9.07 15.66
N ARG A 98 -9.25 -10.20 15.85
CA ARG A 98 -10.72 -10.21 15.92
C ARG A 98 -11.16 -9.68 17.29
N HIS A 99 -12.16 -8.82 17.31
CA HIS A 99 -12.70 -8.25 18.55
C HIS A 99 -13.15 -9.30 19.58
N SER A 100 -13.50 -10.52 19.15
CA SER A 100 -13.89 -11.60 20.07
C SER A 100 -12.75 -12.15 20.93
N LYS A 101 -11.50 -11.85 20.60
CA LYS A 101 -10.29 -12.29 21.33
C LYS A 101 -9.37 -11.11 21.70
N LEU A 102 -9.85 -9.88 21.52
CA LEU A 102 -9.06 -8.69 21.71
C LEU A 102 -9.01 -8.33 23.20
N THR A 103 -7.83 -8.40 23.79
CA THR A 103 -7.50 -7.91 25.13
C THR A 103 -6.32 -6.93 25.01
N ALA A 104 -6.11 -6.11 26.05
CA ALA A 104 -4.93 -5.23 26.11
C ALA A 104 -3.62 -6.04 25.98
N ALA A 105 -3.52 -7.18 26.69
CA ALA A 105 -2.34 -8.05 26.63
C ALA A 105 -2.13 -8.66 25.23
N SER A 106 -3.19 -9.11 24.54
CA SER A 106 -3.04 -9.64 23.18
C SER A 106 -2.68 -8.57 22.17
N PHE A 107 -3.08 -7.32 22.42
CA PHE A 107 -2.69 -6.19 21.60
C PHE A 107 -1.25 -5.78 21.85
N ASP A 108 -0.83 -5.71 23.11
CA ASP A 108 0.54 -5.44 23.54
C ASP A 108 1.54 -6.43 22.91
N HIS A 109 1.26 -7.73 23.03
CA HIS A 109 2.10 -8.78 22.41
C HIS A 109 2.18 -8.58 20.87
N LEU A 110 1.06 -8.25 20.24
CA LEU A 110 1.05 -8.00 18.80
C LEU A 110 1.91 -6.81 18.40
N VAL A 111 1.92 -5.74 19.20
CA VAL A 111 2.76 -4.56 18.96
C VAL A 111 4.24 -4.92 19.09
N SER A 112 4.61 -5.69 20.11
CA SER A 112 5.97 -6.21 20.32
C SER A 112 6.44 -7.01 19.11
N ASP A 113 5.66 -8.01 18.70
CA ASP A 113 5.97 -8.86 17.54
C ASP A 113 6.18 -8.02 16.25
N GLN A 114 5.39 -6.98 16.08
CA GLN A 114 5.52 -6.13 14.89
C GLN A 114 6.75 -5.22 14.97
N ALA A 115 7.10 -4.72 16.14
CA ALA A 115 8.29 -3.89 16.34
C ALA A 115 9.59 -4.68 16.08
N GLU A 116 9.63 -5.96 16.46
CA GLU A 116 10.76 -6.85 16.24
C GLU A 116 11.08 -7.09 14.75
N ASN A 117 10.11 -6.92 13.87
CA ASN A 117 10.29 -7.10 12.43
C ASN A 117 10.82 -5.83 11.69
N LEU A 118 10.85 -4.66 12.35
CA LEU A 118 11.28 -3.42 11.69
C LEU A 118 12.75 -3.42 11.23
N PRO A 119 13.73 -3.95 12.01
CA PRO A 119 15.11 -4.01 11.57
C PRO A 119 15.31 -4.80 10.27
N ASP A 120 14.67 -5.97 10.16
CA ASP A 120 14.74 -6.82 8.96
C ASP A 120 14.18 -6.11 7.73
N MET A 121 13.13 -5.31 7.91
CA MET A 121 12.58 -4.50 6.82
C MET A 121 13.56 -3.43 6.33
N LEU A 122 14.26 -2.77 7.25
CA LEU A 122 15.27 -1.75 6.88
C LEU A 122 16.44 -2.40 6.16
N GLU A 123 16.89 -3.57 6.60
CA GLU A 123 17.95 -4.32 5.92
C GLU A 123 17.54 -4.72 4.49
N ASN A 124 16.31 -5.18 4.30
CA ASN A 124 15.77 -5.48 2.97
C ASN A 124 15.71 -4.25 2.07
N ILE A 125 15.32 -3.08 2.59
CA ILE A 125 15.33 -1.83 1.83
C ILE A 125 16.75 -1.47 1.41
N ASP A 126 17.70 -1.60 2.31
CA ASP A 126 19.10 -1.32 2.01
C ASP A 126 19.68 -2.31 0.97
N ALA A 127 19.26 -3.57 0.99
CA ALA A 127 19.58 -4.51 -0.07
C ALA A 127 18.99 -4.07 -1.42
N MET A 128 17.73 -3.68 -1.46
CA MET A 128 17.08 -3.16 -2.66
C MET A 128 17.74 -1.89 -3.20
N LYS A 129 18.21 -0.98 -2.32
CA LYS A 129 18.95 0.23 -2.72
C LYS A 129 20.30 -0.07 -3.36
N ARG A 130 20.96 -1.14 -2.90
CA ARG A 130 22.27 -1.57 -3.44
C ARG A 130 22.14 -2.36 -4.75
N ARG A 131 20.97 -2.90 -5.05
CA ARG A 131 20.74 -3.76 -6.21
C ARG A 131 20.27 -2.97 -7.42
N GLU A 132 21.16 -2.70 -8.34
CA GLU A 132 20.81 -2.19 -9.67
C GLU A 132 20.34 -3.32 -10.59
N ILE A 133 19.31 -3.06 -11.38
CA ILE A 133 18.76 -4.01 -12.35
C ILE A 133 18.83 -3.47 -13.78
N SER A 134 18.89 -4.39 -14.72
CA SER A 134 18.93 -4.03 -16.14
C SER A 134 17.61 -3.39 -16.61
N PRO A 135 17.62 -2.58 -17.67
CA PRO A 135 16.40 -2.03 -18.26
C PRO A 135 15.36 -3.10 -18.61
N GLN A 136 15.83 -4.28 -19.03
CA GLN A 136 14.95 -5.39 -19.36
C GLN A 136 14.27 -5.97 -18.10
N ALA A 137 15.00 -6.16 -17.01
CA ALA A 137 14.45 -6.61 -15.74
C ALA A 137 13.47 -5.57 -15.16
N ALA A 138 13.79 -4.27 -15.28
CA ALA A 138 12.88 -3.19 -14.89
C ALA A 138 11.58 -3.19 -15.70
N LEU A 139 11.68 -3.44 -17.02
CA LEU A 139 10.51 -3.55 -17.89
C LEU A 139 9.63 -4.75 -17.50
N GLN A 140 10.25 -5.91 -17.25
CA GLN A 140 9.51 -7.09 -16.78
C GLN A 140 8.82 -6.84 -15.45
N PHE A 141 9.53 -6.26 -14.48
CA PHE A 141 8.93 -5.85 -13.20
C PHE A 141 7.72 -4.93 -13.40
N ALA A 142 7.82 -3.93 -14.29
CA ALA A 142 6.71 -3.01 -14.54
C ALA A 142 5.51 -3.70 -15.20
N GLN A 143 5.73 -4.68 -16.08
CA GLN A 143 4.66 -5.50 -16.66
C GLN A 143 3.96 -6.32 -15.58
N ASP A 144 4.72 -7.03 -14.74
CA ASP A 144 4.18 -7.85 -13.65
C ASP A 144 3.45 -6.98 -12.61
N ALA A 145 4.04 -5.84 -12.24
CA ALA A 145 3.41 -4.86 -11.35
C ALA A 145 2.09 -4.32 -11.92
N THR A 146 2.05 -3.99 -13.20
CA THR A 146 0.85 -3.53 -13.89
C THR A 146 -0.25 -4.59 -13.89
N ALA A 147 0.12 -5.85 -14.07
CA ALA A 147 -0.80 -6.99 -14.05
C ALA A 147 -1.47 -7.22 -12.68
N LEU A 148 -0.90 -6.70 -11.60
CA LEU A 148 -1.56 -6.71 -10.27
C LEU A 148 -2.87 -5.93 -10.24
N ARG A 149 -3.04 -4.99 -11.15
CA ARG A 149 -4.18 -4.08 -11.14
C ARG A 149 -5.06 -4.18 -12.38
N TRP A 150 -4.48 -4.40 -13.55
CA TRP A 150 -5.21 -4.44 -14.83
C TRP A 150 -4.75 -5.60 -15.70
N LYS A 151 -5.67 -6.16 -16.44
CA LYS A 151 -5.35 -7.05 -17.55
C LYS A 151 -4.70 -6.24 -18.67
N SER A 152 -3.83 -6.87 -19.44
CA SER A 152 -3.28 -6.26 -20.66
C SER A 152 -4.39 -5.97 -21.68
N ASP A 153 -4.28 -4.83 -22.36
CA ASP A 153 -5.20 -4.47 -23.44
C ASP A 153 -4.91 -5.34 -24.65
N PRO A 154 -5.85 -6.19 -25.07
CA PRO A 154 -5.64 -7.08 -26.22
C PRO A 154 -5.56 -6.33 -27.56
N THR A 155 -5.92 -5.05 -27.58
CA THR A 155 -5.79 -4.20 -28.79
C THR A 155 -4.44 -3.49 -28.86
N ASP A 156 -3.61 -3.56 -27.79
CA ASP A 156 -2.27 -2.99 -27.80
C ASP A 156 -1.32 -3.96 -28.54
N PRO A 157 -0.69 -3.53 -29.65
CA PRO A 157 0.12 -4.42 -30.48
C PRO A 157 1.37 -4.97 -29.78
N ASN A 158 1.82 -4.32 -28.71
CA ASN A 158 3.01 -4.73 -27.96
C ASN A 158 2.69 -5.62 -26.75
N LEU A 159 1.43 -5.66 -26.31
CA LEU A 159 0.97 -6.48 -25.18
C LEU A 159 -0.04 -7.55 -25.63
N GLY A 160 -0.40 -7.53 -26.91
CA GLY A 160 -1.58 -8.18 -27.45
C GLY A 160 -1.63 -9.69 -27.30
N HIS A 161 -2.79 -10.15 -26.86
CA HIS A 161 -3.29 -11.50 -27.07
C HIS A 161 -4.52 -11.41 -27.95
N GLU A 162 -4.71 -12.36 -28.86
CA GLU A 162 -5.96 -12.42 -29.63
C GLU A 162 -7.15 -12.48 -28.67
N TYR A 163 -8.06 -11.55 -28.83
CA TYR A 163 -9.27 -11.45 -28.04
C TYR A 163 -10.48 -11.28 -28.96
N THR A 164 -11.44 -12.19 -28.84
CA THR A 164 -12.62 -12.23 -29.72
C THR A 164 -13.91 -11.75 -29.01
N GLY A 165 -13.80 -11.34 -27.73
CA GLY A 165 -14.95 -10.95 -26.93
C GLY A 165 -15.18 -9.43 -26.86
N GLU A 166 -16.30 -9.02 -26.24
CA GLU A 166 -16.58 -7.63 -25.95
C GLU A 166 -15.69 -7.11 -24.81
N LEU A 167 -14.94 -6.03 -25.05
CA LEU A 167 -14.08 -5.42 -24.05
C LEU A 167 -14.93 -4.56 -23.09
N ARG A 168 -14.78 -4.79 -21.80
CA ARG A 168 -15.39 -3.98 -20.73
C ARG A 168 -14.43 -3.80 -19.57
N GLY A 169 -14.35 -2.59 -19.06
CA GLY A 169 -13.49 -2.25 -17.92
C GLY A 169 -12.23 -1.51 -18.31
N SER A 170 -11.24 -1.57 -17.46
CA SER A 170 -9.96 -0.87 -17.64
C SER A 170 -8.85 -1.88 -17.88
N TYR A 171 -7.97 -1.56 -18.82
CA TYR A 171 -6.88 -2.40 -19.29
C TYR A 171 -5.58 -1.61 -19.30
N ALA A 172 -4.49 -2.30 -19.03
CA ALA A 172 -3.14 -1.76 -19.16
C ALA A 172 -2.71 -1.77 -20.62
N THR A 173 -2.02 -0.71 -21.01
CA THR A 173 -1.38 -0.57 -22.33
C THR A 173 0.13 -0.49 -22.16
N THR A 174 0.89 -0.53 -23.24
CA THR A 174 2.32 -0.22 -23.25
C THR A 174 2.60 1.13 -22.56
N ALA A 175 1.73 2.13 -22.77
CA ALA A 175 1.85 3.41 -22.08
C ALA A 175 1.67 3.29 -20.56
N THR A 176 0.84 2.37 -20.08
CA THR A 176 0.69 2.09 -18.64
C THR A 176 2.00 1.55 -18.05
N VAL A 177 2.62 0.60 -18.72
CA VAL A 177 3.90 0.00 -18.29
C VAL A 177 5.01 1.05 -18.24
N LEU A 178 5.09 1.92 -19.25
CA LEU A 178 6.05 3.02 -19.28
C LEU A 178 5.81 4.06 -18.18
N ASP A 179 4.54 4.36 -17.86
CA ASP A 179 4.19 5.25 -16.76
C ASP A 179 4.60 4.66 -15.38
N VAL A 180 4.53 3.34 -15.23
CA VAL A 180 5.00 2.65 -14.01
C VAL A 180 6.52 2.76 -13.86
N LEU A 181 7.26 2.77 -14.95
CA LEU A 181 8.72 2.95 -14.95
C LEU A 181 9.14 4.41 -14.81
N ALA A 182 8.27 5.36 -15.13
CA ALA A 182 8.60 6.77 -15.12
C ALA A 182 8.77 7.30 -13.69
N ALA A 183 9.93 7.89 -13.39
CA ALA A 183 10.15 8.58 -12.13
C ALA A 183 9.36 9.90 -12.12
N GLN A 184 8.36 10.00 -11.25
CA GLN A 184 7.58 11.22 -11.05
C GLN A 184 8.26 12.18 -10.06
N ARG A 185 9.25 11.71 -9.32
CA ARG A 185 10.01 12.43 -8.32
C ARG A 185 11.49 12.31 -8.57
N TYR A 186 12.24 13.30 -8.09
CA TYR A 186 13.69 13.30 -8.22
C TYR A 186 14.34 12.12 -7.49
N GLU A 187 13.87 11.82 -6.28
CA GLU A 187 14.37 10.76 -5.40
C GLU A 187 14.17 9.36 -6.00
N ASP A 188 13.21 9.22 -6.93
CA ASP A 188 12.91 7.95 -7.59
C ASP A 188 13.71 7.75 -8.89
N LYS A 189 14.61 8.68 -9.22
CA LYS A 189 15.53 8.53 -10.36
C LYS A 189 16.67 7.58 -9.99
N GLY A 190 16.83 6.52 -10.75
CA GLY A 190 17.88 5.51 -10.55
C GLY A 190 17.45 4.16 -11.13
N ALA A 191 18.35 3.18 -11.09
CA ALA A 191 18.12 1.85 -11.63
C ALA A 191 18.05 0.75 -10.56
N ASP A 192 18.10 1.14 -9.29
CA ASP A 192 17.99 0.20 -8.18
C ASP A 192 16.54 -0.25 -7.93
N VAL A 193 16.41 -1.42 -7.33
CA VAL A 193 15.12 -2.07 -7.06
C VAL A 193 14.21 -1.18 -6.21
N TRP A 194 14.77 -0.48 -5.20
CA TRP A 194 14.00 0.38 -4.29
C TRP A 194 13.32 1.53 -5.03
N ARG A 195 14.06 2.23 -5.89
CA ARG A 195 13.51 3.35 -6.67
C ARG A 195 12.47 2.88 -7.68
N ILE A 196 12.69 1.73 -8.31
CA ILE A 196 11.74 1.16 -9.28
C ILE A 196 10.46 0.70 -8.57
N LEU A 197 10.56 0.10 -7.39
CA LEU A 197 9.42 -0.24 -6.55
C LEU A 197 8.59 1.01 -6.20
N ASN A 198 9.25 2.10 -5.77
CA ASN A 198 8.56 3.35 -5.42
C ASN A 198 7.82 3.97 -6.61
N ARG A 199 8.38 3.92 -7.83
CA ARG A 199 7.68 4.36 -9.06
C ARG A 199 6.40 3.56 -9.30
N ALA A 200 6.48 2.23 -9.14
CA ALA A 200 5.32 1.36 -9.28
C ALA A 200 4.25 1.65 -8.23
N GLN A 201 4.63 1.84 -6.97
CA GLN A 201 3.71 2.23 -5.90
C GLN A 201 3.02 3.57 -6.20
N GLU A 202 3.78 4.58 -6.64
CA GLU A 202 3.23 5.89 -7.02
C GLU A 202 2.19 5.75 -8.13
N SER A 203 2.55 5.10 -9.22
CA SER A 203 1.69 4.99 -10.40
C SER A 203 0.48 4.09 -10.19
N LEU A 204 0.66 2.98 -9.47
CA LEU A 204 -0.40 1.98 -9.29
C LEU A 204 -1.32 2.33 -8.12
N ILE A 205 -0.80 2.80 -7.00
CA ILE A 205 -1.60 3.03 -5.79
C ILE A 205 -2.18 4.44 -5.77
N ARG A 206 -1.36 5.46 -6.02
CA ARG A 206 -1.84 6.85 -6.12
C ARG A 206 -2.56 7.13 -7.44
N GLY A 207 -2.32 6.30 -8.44
CA GLY A 207 -2.92 6.45 -9.74
C GLY A 207 -2.12 7.41 -10.62
N GLY A 208 -2.76 7.85 -11.72
CA GLY A 208 -2.12 8.71 -12.70
C GLY A 208 -1.63 7.97 -13.94
N ALA A 209 -1.31 6.68 -13.84
CA ALA A 209 -0.91 5.88 -15.00
C ALA A 209 -2.01 5.89 -16.08
N ARG A 210 -1.60 5.97 -17.34
CA ARG A 210 -2.50 5.91 -18.49
C ARG A 210 -3.05 4.50 -18.65
N ILE A 211 -4.36 4.38 -18.74
CA ILE A 211 -5.06 3.12 -18.97
C ILE A 211 -6.07 3.29 -20.10
N ASN A 212 -6.40 2.23 -20.80
CA ASN A 212 -7.51 2.23 -21.74
C ASN A 212 -8.79 1.73 -21.06
N SER A 213 -9.92 2.37 -21.29
CA SER A 213 -11.18 2.04 -20.64
C SER A 213 -12.29 1.85 -21.67
N TYR A 214 -12.89 0.68 -21.64
CA TYR A 214 -13.99 0.26 -22.50
C TYR A 214 -15.31 0.30 -21.74
N THR A 215 -16.30 0.89 -22.34
CA THR A 215 -17.67 0.98 -21.79
C THR A 215 -18.67 0.86 -22.93
N ALA A 216 -19.95 0.62 -22.60
CA ALA A 216 -21.01 0.59 -23.61
C ALA A 216 -21.09 1.87 -24.46
N ARG A 217 -20.67 3.04 -23.90
CA ARG A 217 -20.62 4.33 -24.62
C ARG A 217 -19.32 4.52 -25.42
N ASN A 218 -18.28 3.79 -25.09
CA ASN A 218 -16.97 3.85 -25.74
C ASN A 218 -16.43 2.42 -25.96
N PRO A 219 -17.02 1.69 -26.94
CA PRO A 219 -16.65 0.30 -27.23
C PRO A 219 -15.24 0.19 -27.84
N ASN A 220 -14.72 1.26 -28.46
CA ASN A 220 -13.39 1.32 -29.04
C ASN A 220 -12.29 1.71 -28.03
N GLY A 221 -12.66 1.83 -26.76
CA GLY A 221 -11.75 2.25 -25.70
C GLY A 221 -11.50 3.76 -25.67
N ARG A 222 -11.11 4.23 -24.49
CA ARG A 222 -10.71 5.62 -24.25
C ARG A 222 -9.57 5.67 -23.26
N ASN A 223 -8.51 6.38 -23.60
CA ASN A 223 -7.42 6.68 -22.68
C ASN A 223 -7.91 7.49 -21.49
N ARG A 224 -7.54 7.07 -20.29
CA ARG A 224 -7.86 7.72 -19.02
C ARG A 224 -6.69 7.60 -18.06
N SER A 225 -6.58 8.54 -17.12
CA SER A 225 -5.72 8.36 -15.95
C SER A 225 -6.38 7.41 -14.96
N ALA A 226 -5.59 6.48 -14.45
CA ALA A 226 -6.00 5.58 -13.38
C ALA A 226 -6.32 6.38 -12.11
N ARG A 227 -7.41 6.03 -11.44
CA ARG A 227 -7.76 6.63 -10.14
C ARG A 227 -6.93 6.00 -9.03
N PRO A 228 -6.68 6.74 -7.93
CA PRO A 228 -6.10 6.14 -6.72
C PRO A 228 -6.90 4.93 -6.25
N ILE A 229 -6.23 3.99 -5.61
CA ILE A 229 -6.91 2.91 -4.87
C ILE A 229 -7.54 3.53 -3.63
N ALA A 230 -8.86 3.48 -3.54
CA ALA A 230 -9.59 4.06 -2.41
C ALA A 230 -9.74 3.11 -1.21
N SER A 231 -9.58 1.81 -1.42
CA SER A 231 -9.72 0.78 -0.39
C SER A 231 -8.39 0.52 0.28
N LEU A 232 -8.31 0.68 1.61
CA LEU A 232 -7.13 0.32 2.40
C LEU A 232 -6.73 -1.15 2.19
N ALA A 233 -7.70 -2.06 2.19
CA ALA A 233 -7.43 -3.48 2.01
C ALA A 233 -6.81 -3.78 0.63
N GLU A 234 -7.28 -3.12 -0.42
CA GLU A 234 -6.71 -3.28 -1.76
C GLU A 234 -5.34 -2.62 -1.87
N THR A 235 -5.13 -1.45 -1.24
CA THR A 235 -3.81 -0.81 -1.13
C THR A 235 -2.78 -1.76 -0.50
N VAL A 236 -3.12 -2.35 0.63
CA VAL A 236 -2.24 -3.31 1.33
C VAL A 236 -1.96 -4.54 0.47
N LYS A 237 -2.98 -5.08 -0.19
CA LYS A 237 -2.82 -6.25 -1.07
C LYS A 237 -1.90 -5.97 -2.26
N VAL A 238 -2.08 -4.83 -2.92
CA VAL A 238 -1.23 -4.44 -4.06
C VAL A 238 0.19 -4.15 -3.58
N ASN A 239 0.36 -3.43 -2.47
CA ASN A 239 1.68 -3.17 -1.89
C ASN A 239 2.44 -4.46 -1.57
N ARG A 240 1.81 -5.41 -0.88
CA ARG A 240 2.45 -6.68 -0.55
C ARG A 240 2.97 -7.40 -1.79
N LYS A 241 2.14 -7.49 -2.82
CA LYS A 241 2.54 -8.13 -4.08
C LYS A 241 3.65 -7.37 -4.82
N LEU A 242 3.66 -6.03 -4.77
CA LEU A 242 4.75 -5.24 -5.31
C LEU A 242 6.07 -5.51 -4.59
N TRP A 243 6.01 -5.69 -3.26
CA TRP A 243 7.17 -6.08 -2.48
C TRP A 243 7.67 -7.47 -2.83
N ASP A 244 6.76 -8.46 -2.94
CA ASP A 244 7.13 -9.82 -3.33
C ASP A 244 7.85 -9.82 -4.70
N LEU A 245 7.39 -8.97 -5.64
CA LEU A 245 8.06 -8.80 -6.94
C LEU A 245 9.43 -8.12 -6.83
N ALA A 246 9.57 -7.14 -5.94
CA ALA A 246 10.83 -6.42 -5.75
C ALA A 246 11.85 -7.28 -4.99
N ASP A 247 11.42 -8.00 -3.96
CA ASP A 247 12.24 -8.91 -3.16
C ASP A 247 12.85 -10.03 -4.02
N ALA A 248 12.10 -10.52 -5.00
CA ALA A 248 12.58 -11.50 -5.98
C ALA A 248 13.70 -10.96 -6.91
N LEU A 249 13.93 -9.64 -6.94
CA LEU A 249 14.99 -8.98 -7.72
C LEU A 249 16.18 -8.55 -6.85
N ALA A 250 16.01 -8.47 -5.53
CA ALA A 250 17.03 -8.06 -4.57
C ALA A 250 17.96 -9.23 -4.22
#